data_b71dac96460ce5d006a5fc30ac4996f6
#
_entry.id   b71dac96460ce5d006a5fc30ac4996f6
#
_cell.length_a   1.000
_cell.length_b   1.000
_cell.length_c   1.000
_cell.angle_alpha   90.00
_cell.angle_beta   90.00
_cell.angle_gamma   90.00
#
_symmetry.space_group_name_H-M   'P 1'
#
loop_
_entity.id
_entity.type
_entity.pdbx_description
1 polymer ?
#
loop_
_entity_poly.entity_id
_entity_poly.type
_entity_poly.pdbx_seq_one_letter_code
_entity_poly.pdbx_strand_id
1 'polypeptide(L)'
;FVEKAEKAGFVNLEKVIAEHTALKAGDRVYANNMGKGMALFVIGKESMEKGMNILGAHIDSPRLDLKQDPLYEDTDFAMLDTHYYGGIKKYQWVTLPLALHGVIAKKDGTVVKVNVGDKPGDPVFGVSDLLIHLSGEQLEKKAAKVIEGENLDLLIGSIPMQTEDEKVKEKVKANIMNLLSKEYGIEEEDFL
;
A
#
# COMPACT_ATOMS: atom_id res chain seq x y z
N PHE A 1 0.79 -4.78 13.87
CA PHE A 1 0.61 -6.05 14.59
C PHE A 1 1.55 -6.15 15.78
N VAL A 2 2.85 -5.81 15.65
CA VAL A 2 3.82 -5.86 16.75
C VAL A 2 3.32 -5.07 17.96
N GLU A 3 2.97 -3.80 17.80
CA GLU A 3 2.44 -2.95 18.87
C GLU A 3 1.20 -3.56 19.57
N LYS A 4 0.32 -4.20 18.79
CA LYS A 4 -0.86 -4.88 19.38
C LYS A 4 -0.46 -6.10 20.19
N ALA A 5 0.53 -6.87 19.74
CA ALA A 5 1.03 -8.01 20.47
C ALA A 5 1.70 -7.58 21.78
N GLU A 6 2.54 -6.55 21.75
CA GLU A 6 3.20 -5.99 22.93
C GLU A 6 2.19 -5.46 23.96
N LYS A 7 1.18 -4.70 23.51
CA LYS A 7 0.06 -4.27 24.36
C LYS A 7 -0.72 -5.44 25.00
N ALA A 8 -0.75 -6.60 24.31
CA ALA A 8 -1.37 -7.82 24.84
C ALA A 8 -0.42 -8.67 25.70
N GLY A 9 0.76 -8.15 26.03
CA GLY A 9 1.72 -8.79 26.91
C GLY A 9 2.62 -9.83 26.25
N PHE A 10 2.73 -9.81 24.91
CA PHE A 10 3.72 -10.63 24.20
C PHE A 10 5.08 -9.95 24.19
N VAL A 11 6.15 -10.72 24.37
CA VAL A 11 7.54 -10.27 24.36
C VAL A 11 8.21 -10.77 23.08
N ASN A 12 9.12 -9.99 22.52
CA ASN A 12 9.89 -10.40 21.34
C ASN A 12 10.75 -11.63 21.67
N LEU A 13 10.59 -12.71 20.90
CA LEU A 13 11.30 -13.97 21.09
C LEU A 13 12.82 -13.81 20.93
N GLU A 14 13.28 -12.98 19.99
CA GLU A 14 14.71 -12.73 19.79
C GLU A 14 15.35 -12.10 21.05
N LYS A 15 14.62 -11.20 21.71
CA LYS A 15 15.08 -10.61 22.97
C LYS A 15 15.18 -11.67 24.08
N VAL A 16 14.18 -12.54 24.19
CA VAL A 16 14.18 -13.65 25.17
C VAL A 16 15.36 -14.59 24.95
N ILE A 17 15.66 -14.90 23.68
CA ILE A 17 16.81 -15.74 23.30
C ILE A 17 18.12 -15.03 23.65
N ALA A 18 18.28 -13.76 23.32
CA ALA A 18 19.49 -12.99 23.62
C ALA A 18 19.76 -12.86 25.13
N GLU A 19 18.71 -12.80 25.93
CA GLU A 19 18.79 -12.75 27.41
C GLU A 19 18.95 -14.14 28.05
N HIS A 20 18.98 -15.21 27.25
CA HIS A 20 19.01 -16.62 27.72
C HIS A 20 17.93 -16.96 28.73
N THR A 21 16.76 -16.31 28.63
CA THR A 21 15.65 -16.51 29.54
C THR A 21 14.84 -17.75 29.16
N ALA A 22 14.70 -18.69 30.10
CA ALA A 22 13.88 -19.88 29.87
C ALA A 22 12.39 -19.53 29.91
N LEU A 23 11.66 -19.98 28.90
CA LEU A 23 10.21 -19.84 28.83
C LEU A 23 9.51 -20.86 29.73
N LYS A 24 8.41 -20.45 30.35
CA LYS A 24 7.56 -21.26 31.22
C LYS A 24 6.10 -21.19 30.79
N ALA A 25 5.29 -22.13 31.28
CA ALA A 25 3.87 -22.16 30.97
C ALA A 25 3.18 -20.83 31.30
N GLY A 26 2.42 -20.32 30.34
CA GLY A 26 1.74 -19.02 30.39
C GLY A 26 2.51 -17.86 29.77
N ASP A 27 3.80 -18.01 29.51
CA ASP A 27 4.57 -16.96 28.82
C ASP A 27 4.05 -16.74 27.41
N ARG A 28 4.12 -15.49 26.97
CA ARG A 28 3.67 -15.03 25.65
C ARG A 28 4.84 -14.43 24.89
N VAL A 29 5.16 -15.00 23.74
CA VAL A 29 6.24 -14.48 22.89
C VAL A 29 5.78 -14.34 21.45
N TYR A 30 6.39 -13.41 20.74
CA TYR A 30 6.18 -13.26 19.31
C TYR A 30 7.48 -13.28 18.54
N ALA A 31 7.44 -13.80 17.31
CA ALA A 31 8.51 -13.71 16.33
C ALA A 31 8.02 -12.92 15.12
N ASN A 32 8.81 -11.94 14.71
CA ASN A 32 8.56 -11.13 13.51
C ASN A 32 9.48 -11.63 12.40
N ASN A 33 8.91 -12.23 11.37
CA ASN A 33 9.68 -12.71 10.23
C ASN A 33 9.81 -11.61 9.17
N MET A 34 10.89 -10.84 9.22
CA MET A 34 11.29 -9.83 8.22
C MET A 34 10.22 -8.76 7.93
N GLY A 35 9.33 -8.49 8.89
CA GLY A 35 8.20 -7.56 8.71
C GLY A 35 7.09 -8.07 7.80
N LYS A 36 7.16 -9.31 7.31
CA LYS A 36 6.20 -9.89 6.35
C LYS A 36 5.32 -10.97 6.95
N GLY A 37 5.75 -11.58 8.03
CA GLY A 37 5.02 -12.60 8.75
C GLY A 37 5.22 -12.45 10.26
N MET A 38 4.27 -12.95 11.04
CA MET A 38 4.34 -12.90 12.49
C MET A 38 3.80 -14.19 13.09
N ALA A 39 4.52 -14.74 14.06
CA ALA A 39 4.07 -15.86 14.86
C ALA A 39 3.93 -15.42 16.31
N LEU A 40 2.86 -15.84 16.96
CA LEU A 40 2.54 -15.58 18.35
C LEU A 40 2.43 -16.92 19.09
N PHE A 41 3.08 -17.05 20.22
CA PHE A 41 3.07 -18.26 21.01
C PHE A 41 2.59 -17.96 22.43
N VAL A 42 1.72 -18.81 22.91
CA VAL A 42 1.39 -18.91 24.33
C VAL A 42 1.90 -20.27 24.81
N ILE A 43 2.87 -20.28 25.71
CA ILE A 43 3.53 -21.49 26.16
C ILE A 43 2.56 -22.32 27.01
N GLY A 44 2.33 -23.55 26.59
CA GLY A 44 1.45 -24.48 27.29
C GLY A 44 2.08 -25.09 28.55
N LYS A 45 1.28 -25.85 29.29
CA LYS A 45 1.74 -26.64 30.43
C LYS A 45 2.37 -27.97 30.00
N GLU A 46 1.94 -28.50 28.86
CA GLU A 46 2.39 -29.76 28.31
C GLU A 46 3.57 -29.55 27.36
N SER A 47 4.41 -30.57 27.19
CA SER A 47 5.47 -30.56 26.21
C SER A 47 4.92 -30.40 24.79
N MET A 48 5.64 -29.69 23.93
CA MET A 48 5.31 -29.56 22.49
C MET A 48 5.27 -30.92 21.76
N GLU A 49 5.93 -31.95 22.29
CA GLU A 49 5.85 -33.33 21.77
C GLU A 49 4.42 -33.90 21.80
N LYS A 50 3.60 -33.40 22.72
CA LYS A 50 2.17 -33.76 22.80
C LYS A 50 1.29 -33.02 21.81
N GLY A 51 1.89 -32.17 20.99
CA GLY A 51 1.22 -31.36 19.99
C GLY A 51 0.96 -29.92 20.41
N MET A 52 0.39 -29.15 19.50
CA MET A 52 0.03 -27.75 19.72
C MET A 52 -1.26 -27.40 18.95
N ASN A 53 -1.95 -26.39 19.40
CA ASN A 53 -3.05 -25.79 18.66
C ASN A 53 -2.48 -24.67 17.77
N ILE A 54 -2.72 -24.76 16.46
CA ILE A 54 -2.23 -23.80 15.48
C ILE A 54 -3.44 -23.07 14.87
N LEU A 55 -3.43 -21.74 14.98
CA LEU A 55 -4.37 -20.87 14.30
C LEU A 55 -3.60 -20.09 13.24
N GLY A 56 -4.01 -20.20 11.99
CA GLY A 56 -3.38 -19.50 10.87
C GLY A 56 -4.37 -18.57 10.18
N ALA A 57 -3.89 -17.39 9.81
CA ALA A 57 -4.65 -16.45 8.98
C ALA A 57 -3.68 -15.67 8.09
N HIS A 58 -4.09 -15.37 6.85
CA HIS A 58 -3.36 -14.39 6.05
C HIS A 58 -3.63 -12.98 6.55
N ILE A 59 -2.64 -12.11 6.44
CA ILE A 59 -2.71 -10.71 6.86
C ILE A 59 -2.50 -9.73 5.70
N ASP A 60 -2.16 -10.22 4.52
CA ASP A 60 -2.16 -9.43 3.30
C ASP A 60 -3.60 -9.15 2.86
N SER A 61 -3.78 -7.99 2.22
CA SER A 61 -5.08 -7.52 1.73
C SER A 61 -5.01 -7.22 0.25
N PRO A 62 -6.13 -7.32 -0.48
CA PRO A 62 -6.20 -6.81 -1.84
C PRO A 62 -5.79 -5.32 -1.89
N ARG A 63 -5.09 -4.95 -2.96
CA ARG A 63 -4.61 -3.59 -3.17
C ARG A 63 -4.37 -3.32 -4.65
N LEU A 64 -4.12 -2.07 -4.98
CA LEU A 64 -3.55 -1.67 -6.25
C LEU A 64 -2.05 -1.42 -6.02
N ASP A 65 -1.20 -2.14 -6.75
CA ASP A 65 0.26 -1.94 -6.72
C ASP A 65 0.67 -1.02 -7.86
N LEU A 66 1.60 -0.11 -7.61
CA LEU A 66 2.14 0.73 -8.66
C LEU A 66 3.03 -0.10 -9.59
N LYS A 67 2.90 0.12 -10.89
CA LYS A 67 3.81 -0.42 -11.90
C LYS A 67 5.15 0.32 -11.87
N GLN A 68 6.10 -0.14 -12.66
CA GLN A 68 7.34 0.59 -12.90
C GLN A 68 7.02 1.88 -13.69
N ASP A 69 7.72 2.96 -13.37
CA ASP A 69 7.51 4.28 -13.98
C ASP A 69 6.02 4.68 -14.05
N PRO A 70 5.35 4.70 -12.87
CA PRO A 70 3.89 4.70 -12.84
C PRO A 70 3.27 6.08 -13.12
N LEU A 71 4.04 7.16 -12.98
CA LEU A 71 3.51 8.52 -13.05
C LEU A 71 3.42 9.03 -14.50
N TYR A 72 2.21 9.28 -14.94
CA TYR A 72 1.96 9.87 -16.26
C TYR A 72 0.90 10.98 -16.17
N GLU A 73 0.79 11.77 -17.22
CA GLU A 73 -0.27 12.77 -17.38
C GLU A 73 -1.12 12.43 -18.60
N ASP A 74 -2.42 12.44 -18.41
CA ASP A 74 -3.40 12.33 -19.50
C ASP A 74 -4.54 13.31 -19.26
N THR A 75 -4.90 14.04 -20.32
CA THR A 75 -6.04 14.98 -20.32
C THR A 75 -6.02 15.95 -19.11
N ASP A 76 -4.85 16.52 -18.83
CA ASP A 76 -4.60 17.45 -17.70
C ASP A 76 -4.80 16.83 -16.31
N PHE A 77 -4.67 15.51 -16.19
CA PHE A 77 -4.66 14.79 -14.91
C PHE A 77 -3.36 14.01 -14.74
N ALA A 78 -2.79 14.10 -13.54
CA ALA A 78 -1.70 13.19 -13.14
C ALA A 78 -2.27 11.89 -12.59
N MET A 79 -1.80 10.80 -13.14
CA MET A 79 -2.26 9.44 -12.86
C MET A 79 -1.08 8.56 -12.42
N LEU A 80 -1.38 7.53 -11.63
CA LEU A 80 -0.45 6.44 -11.37
C LEU A 80 -0.98 5.16 -12.00
N ASP A 81 -0.20 4.58 -12.91
CA ASP A 81 -0.48 3.29 -13.52
C ASP A 81 -0.38 2.19 -12.47
N THR A 82 -1.39 1.34 -12.39
CA THR A 82 -1.50 0.33 -11.34
C THR A 82 -1.76 -1.07 -11.87
N HIS A 83 -1.48 -2.04 -11.02
CA HIS A 83 -1.88 -3.42 -11.20
C HIS A 83 -2.56 -3.92 -9.92
N TYR A 84 -3.73 -4.52 -10.02
CA TYR A 84 -4.43 -5.05 -8.85
C TYR A 84 -3.78 -6.35 -8.33
N TYR A 85 -3.70 -6.45 -7.01
CA TYR A 85 -3.21 -7.63 -6.31
C TYR A 85 -4.35 -8.35 -5.58
N GLY A 86 -4.41 -9.67 -5.77
CA GLY A 86 -5.41 -10.52 -5.15
C GLY A 86 -6.72 -10.62 -5.95
N GLY A 87 -7.66 -11.38 -5.43
CA GLY A 87 -9.00 -11.51 -6.00
C GLY A 87 -9.89 -10.34 -5.61
N ILE A 88 -10.13 -9.41 -6.55
CA ILE A 88 -10.98 -8.24 -6.32
C ILE A 88 -12.19 -8.23 -7.25
N LYS A 89 -13.28 -7.63 -6.78
CA LYS A 89 -14.38 -7.19 -7.63
C LYS A 89 -14.07 -5.77 -8.11
N LYS A 90 -13.46 -5.65 -9.29
CA LYS A 90 -12.93 -4.38 -9.82
C LYS A 90 -13.92 -3.23 -9.77
N TYR A 91 -15.20 -3.49 -10.03
CA TYR A 91 -16.27 -2.48 -9.99
C TYR A 91 -16.52 -1.89 -8.58
N GLN A 92 -15.99 -2.49 -7.53
CA GLN A 92 -16.07 -1.95 -6.17
C GLN A 92 -14.92 -0.99 -5.85
N TRP A 93 -13.90 -0.93 -6.70
CA TRP A 93 -12.70 -0.11 -6.48
C TRP A 93 -12.77 1.26 -7.11
N VAL A 94 -13.65 1.45 -8.08
CA VAL A 94 -13.90 2.78 -8.65
C VAL A 94 -14.66 3.64 -7.66
N THR A 95 -14.38 4.94 -7.65
CA THR A 95 -15.01 5.96 -6.77
C THR A 95 -14.74 5.78 -5.26
N LEU A 96 -13.94 4.81 -4.84
CA LEU A 96 -13.53 4.68 -3.44
C LEU A 96 -12.41 5.68 -3.10
N PRO A 97 -12.44 6.27 -1.89
CA PRO A 97 -11.28 6.98 -1.37
C PRO A 97 -10.17 5.98 -1.05
N LEU A 98 -8.99 6.23 -1.59
CA LEU A 98 -7.81 5.37 -1.43
C LEU A 98 -6.67 6.16 -0.77
N ALA A 99 -5.79 5.45 -0.09
CA ALA A 99 -4.55 5.96 0.50
C ALA A 99 -3.34 5.30 -0.16
N LEU A 100 -2.21 5.99 -0.17
CA LEU A 100 -0.93 5.47 -0.67
C LEU A 100 -0.07 5.03 0.51
N HIS A 101 0.33 3.77 0.48
CA HIS A 101 1.24 3.16 1.46
C HIS A 101 2.38 2.46 0.75
N GLY A 102 3.59 2.73 1.14
CA GLY A 102 4.71 2.03 0.54
C GLY A 102 6.07 2.52 1.00
N VAL A 103 7.05 2.14 0.23
CA VAL A 103 8.43 2.59 0.39
C VAL A 103 9.01 2.90 -0.98
N ILE A 104 9.88 3.88 -1.03
CA ILE A 104 10.68 4.21 -2.21
C ILE A 104 12.14 3.93 -1.84
N ALA A 105 12.76 3.02 -2.58
CA ALA A 105 14.18 2.74 -2.45
C ALA A 105 14.93 3.61 -3.45
N LYS A 106 15.62 4.63 -2.95
CA LYS A 106 16.38 5.56 -3.77
C LYS A 106 17.68 4.94 -4.28
N LYS A 107 18.26 5.52 -5.34
CA LYS A 107 19.52 5.07 -5.94
C LYS A 107 20.70 5.04 -4.96
N ASP A 108 20.70 5.91 -3.96
CA ASP A 108 21.72 5.96 -2.91
C ASP A 108 21.56 4.89 -1.82
N GLY A 109 20.53 4.03 -1.93
CA GLY A 109 20.17 3.01 -0.95
C GLY A 109 19.27 3.50 0.18
N THR A 110 18.94 4.78 0.23
CA THR A 110 18.01 5.32 1.22
C THR A 110 16.60 4.79 0.96
N VAL A 111 15.88 4.42 2.02
CA VAL A 111 14.50 3.98 1.93
C VAL A 111 13.57 5.02 2.56
N VAL A 112 12.71 5.60 1.75
CA VAL A 112 11.70 6.58 2.18
C VAL A 112 10.36 5.89 2.35
N LYS A 113 9.74 6.04 3.52
CA LYS A 113 8.38 5.53 3.77
C LYS A 113 7.35 6.56 3.32
N VAL A 114 6.41 6.10 2.52
CA VAL A 114 5.27 6.90 2.04
C VAL A 114 4.00 6.40 2.72
N ASN A 115 3.26 7.32 3.31
CA ASN A 115 1.95 7.05 3.91
C ASN A 115 1.11 8.32 3.80
N VAL A 116 0.22 8.37 2.81
CA VAL A 116 -0.60 9.54 2.47
C VAL A 116 -2.05 9.11 2.29
N GLY A 117 -2.96 9.81 2.94
CA GLY A 117 -4.41 9.59 2.81
C GLY A 117 -5.09 9.01 4.05
N ASP A 118 -4.35 8.75 5.14
CA ASP A 118 -4.90 8.17 6.38
C ASP A 118 -5.33 9.21 7.41
N LYS A 119 -4.80 10.41 7.34
CA LYS A 119 -5.03 11.44 8.36
C LYS A 119 -6.09 12.44 7.89
N PRO A 120 -6.89 13.00 8.78
CA PRO A 120 -7.76 14.13 8.45
C PRO A 120 -6.96 15.28 7.82
N GLY A 121 -7.35 15.70 6.62
CA GLY A 121 -6.68 16.74 5.85
C GLY A 121 -5.66 16.24 4.83
N ASP A 122 -5.33 14.94 4.84
CA ASP A 122 -4.53 14.35 3.77
C ASP A 122 -5.27 14.41 2.42
N PRO A 123 -4.53 14.41 1.30
CA PRO A 123 -5.11 14.21 -0.02
C PRO A 123 -5.87 12.88 -0.11
N VAL A 124 -6.93 12.85 -0.89
CA VAL A 124 -7.69 11.64 -1.20
C VAL A 124 -7.42 11.26 -2.64
N PHE A 125 -7.10 10.00 -2.86
CA PHE A 125 -6.88 9.43 -4.18
C PHE A 125 -8.03 8.53 -4.56
N GLY A 126 -8.19 8.26 -5.85
CA GLY A 126 -9.25 7.37 -6.30
C GLY A 126 -9.15 7.03 -7.77
N VAL A 127 -9.86 5.98 -8.15
CA VAL A 127 -10.07 5.60 -9.54
C VAL A 127 -11.40 6.20 -9.97
N SER A 128 -11.41 6.99 -11.02
CA SER A 128 -12.64 7.58 -11.58
C SER A 128 -13.49 6.53 -12.31
N ASP A 129 -14.77 6.80 -12.45
CA ASP A 129 -15.68 5.99 -13.26
C ASP A 129 -16.46 6.87 -14.23
N LEU A 130 -17.04 6.25 -15.26
CA LEU A 130 -17.83 6.95 -16.25
C LEU A 130 -19.15 7.48 -15.65
N LEU A 131 -19.53 8.68 -16.06
CA LEU A 131 -20.87 9.19 -15.81
C LEU A 131 -21.91 8.34 -16.52
N ILE A 132 -23.11 8.24 -15.96
CA ILE A 132 -24.22 7.45 -16.49
C ILE A 132 -24.49 7.72 -17.99
N HIS A 133 -24.36 8.97 -18.40
CA HIS A 133 -24.59 9.37 -19.80
C HIS A 133 -23.53 8.87 -20.79
N LEU A 134 -22.36 8.45 -20.28
CA LEU A 134 -21.24 7.93 -21.06
C LEU A 134 -21.04 6.42 -20.89
N SER A 135 -21.77 5.78 -19.97
CA SER A 135 -21.55 4.40 -19.54
C SER A 135 -22.42 3.36 -20.29
N GLY A 136 -23.08 3.71 -21.38
CA GLY A 136 -23.98 2.80 -22.09
C GLY A 136 -23.35 1.43 -22.41
N GLU A 137 -22.19 1.44 -23.08
CA GLU A 137 -21.48 0.21 -23.40
C GLU A 137 -20.94 -0.53 -22.16
N GLN A 138 -20.55 0.22 -21.13
CA GLN A 138 -20.07 -0.35 -19.87
C GLN A 138 -21.20 -1.12 -19.17
N LEU A 139 -22.41 -0.60 -19.17
CA LEU A 139 -23.57 -1.21 -18.52
C LEU A 139 -24.03 -2.51 -19.18
N GLU A 140 -23.74 -2.71 -20.45
CA GLU A 140 -24.03 -3.95 -21.19
C GLU A 140 -23.02 -5.08 -20.87
N LYS A 141 -21.91 -4.76 -20.21
CA LYS A 141 -20.88 -5.75 -19.86
C LYS A 141 -21.28 -6.57 -18.63
N LYS A 142 -20.81 -7.82 -18.58
CA LYS A 142 -20.93 -8.64 -17.35
C LYS A 142 -20.12 -8.00 -16.22
N ALA A 143 -20.59 -8.10 -14.98
CA ALA A 143 -19.95 -7.50 -13.80
C ALA A 143 -18.44 -7.79 -13.69
N ALA A 144 -17.96 -8.95 -14.11
CA ALA A 144 -16.55 -9.31 -14.13
C ALA A 144 -15.71 -8.50 -15.16
N LYS A 145 -16.38 -7.86 -16.13
CA LYS A 145 -15.75 -7.14 -17.23
C LYS A 145 -16.16 -5.67 -17.31
N VAL A 146 -17.04 -5.22 -16.42
CA VAL A 146 -17.55 -3.84 -16.42
C VAL A 146 -16.42 -2.83 -16.17
N ILE A 147 -15.46 -3.19 -15.34
CA ILE A 147 -14.19 -2.47 -15.13
C ILE A 147 -13.05 -3.40 -15.53
N GLU A 148 -12.21 -2.96 -16.43
CA GLU A 148 -11.01 -3.67 -16.83
C GLU A 148 -9.88 -3.39 -15.87
N GLY A 149 -8.99 -4.39 -15.62
CA GLY A 149 -7.92 -4.24 -14.63
C GLY A 149 -6.92 -3.13 -14.99
N GLU A 150 -6.63 -3.00 -16.29
CA GLU A 150 -5.72 -1.98 -16.80
C GLU A 150 -6.29 -0.54 -16.74
N ASN A 151 -7.55 -0.37 -16.37
CA ASN A 151 -8.18 0.94 -16.23
C ASN A 151 -8.33 1.35 -14.75
N LEU A 152 -7.68 0.64 -13.84
CA LEU A 152 -7.69 0.97 -12.41
C LEU A 152 -6.56 1.95 -12.04
N ASP A 153 -6.32 2.95 -12.90
CA ASP A 153 -5.30 3.95 -12.66
C ASP A 153 -5.74 4.97 -11.62
N LEU A 154 -4.79 5.31 -10.76
CA LEU A 154 -5.06 6.15 -9.60
C LEU A 154 -4.92 7.62 -9.98
N LEU A 155 -6.01 8.38 -9.90
CA LEU A 155 -5.99 9.84 -10.04
C LEU A 155 -5.34 10.47 -8.79
N ILE A 156 -4.27 11.23 -9.01
CA ILE A 156 -3.49 11.84 -7.92
C ILE A 156 -3.36 13.36 -8.01
N GLY A 157 -3.70 13.97 -9.12
CA GLY A 157 -3.61 15.42 -9.24
C GLY A 157 -4.25 16.00 -10.49
N SER A 158 -4.64 17.28 -10.40
CA SER A 158 -5.27 18.05 -11.48
C SER A 158 -4.81 19.50 -11.53
N ILE A 159 -3.86 19.89 -10.68
CA ILE A 159 -3.39 21.27 -10.61
C ILE A 159 -2.07 21.41 -11.37
N PRO A 160 -2.03 22.19 -12.47
CA PRO A 160 -0.82 22.38 -13.25
C PRO A 160 0.20 23.22 -12.50
N MET A 161 1.47 22.93 -12.72
CA MET A 161 2.57 23.76 -12.27
C MET A 161 2.51 25.15 -12.93
N GLN A 162 2.65 26.18 -12.12
CA GLN A 162 2.78 27.55 -12.62
C GLN A 162 4.20 27.75 -13.16
N THR A 163 4.35 27.78 -14.49
CA THR A 163 5.63 27.99 -15.16
C THR A 163 5.44 28.68 -16.49
N GLU A 164 6.38 29.56 -16.84
CA GLU A 164 6.50 30.22 -18.15
C GLU A 164 7.36 29.38 -19.14
N ASP A 165 7.97 28.29 -18.67
CA ASP A 165 8.78 27.43 -19.52
C ASP A 165 7.88 26.59 -20.45
N GLU A 166 7.85 26.96 -21.73
CA GLU A 166 7.09 26.29 -22.77
C GLU A 166 7.56 24.82 -23.04
N LYS A 167 8.73 24.45 -22.53
CA LYS A 167 9.24 23.07 -22.68
C LYS A 167 8.50 22.09 -21.75
N VAL A 168 7.94 22.59 -20.66
CA VAL A 168 7.15 21.78 -19.72
C VAL A 168 5.76 21.55 -20.32
N LYS A 169 5.56 20.41 -20.97
CA LYS A 169 4.28 20.05 -21.60
C LYS A 169 3.31 19.44 -20.59
N GLU A 170 3.79 18.52 -19.77
CA GLU A 170 3.02 17.80 -18.74
C GLU A 170 3.08 18.58 -17.40
N LYS A 171 2.28 19.65 -17.33
CA LYS A 171 2.37 20.58 -16.20
C LYS A 171 1.81 20.04 -14.88
N VAL A 172 0.83 19.14 -14.94
CA VAL A 172 0.25 18.51 -13.75
C VAL A 172 1.21 17.47 -13.19
N LYS A 173 1.77 16.61 -14.06
CA LYS A 173 2.85 15.68 -13.68
C LYS A 173 4.02 16.42 -13.07
N ALA A 174 4.47 17.51 -13.69
CA ALA A 174 5.56 18.33 -13.18
C ALA A 174 5.26 18.93 -11.80
N ASN A 175 4.02 19.33 -11.53
CA ASN A 175 3.61 19.79 -10.21
C ASN A 175 3.67 18.68 -9.16
N ILE A 176 3.21 17.48 -9.48
CA ILE A 176 3.28 16.31 -8.61
C ILE A 176 4.74 15.95 -8.32
N MET A 177 5.61 15.91 -9.34
CA MET A 177 7.04 15.66 -9.13
C MET A 177 7.69 16.70 -8.22
N ASN A 178 7.35 17.99 -8.38
CA ASN A 178 7.84 19.05 -7.51
C ASN A 178 7.38 18.87 -6.05
N LEU A 179 6.13 18.41 -5.81
CA LEU A 179 5.63 18.10 -4.48
C LEU A 179 6.37 16.90 -3.87
N LEU A 180 6.57 15.83 -4.64
CA LEU A 180 7.29 14.64 -4.20
C LEU A 180 8.77 14.94 -3.89
N SER A 181 9.41 15.76 -4.72
CA SER A 181 10.79 16.19 -4.48
C SER A 181 10.91 17.02 -3.19
N LYS A 182 10.00 17.94 -2.95
CA LYS A 182 10.00 18.78 -1.72
C LYS A 182 9.72 18.00 -0.45
N GLU A 183 8.76 17.07 -0.50
CA GLU A 183 8.30 16.34 0.70
C GLU A 183 9.21 15.15 1.03
N TYR A 184 9.63 14.40 0.01
CA TYR A 184 10.33 13.14 0.17
C TYR A 184 11.75 13.12 -0.42
N GLY A 185 12.16 14.20 -1.11
CA GLY A 185 13.44 14.25 -1.81
C GLY A 185 13.55 13.21 -2.93
N ILE A 186 12.45 12.98 -3.66
CA ILE A 186 12.33 11.99 -4.72
C ILE A 186 12.47 12.69 -6.07
N GLU A 187 13.24 12.09 -6.95
CA GLU A 187 13.38 12.50 -8.36
C GLU A 187 12.67 11.49 -9.28
N GLU A 188 12.33 11.88 -10.51
CA GLU A 188 11.64 11.00 -11.45
C GLU A 188 12.39 9.67 -11.69
N GLU A 189 13.71 9.72 -11.64
CA GLU A 189 14.59 8.57 -11.79
C GLU A 189 14.57 7.58 -10.63
N ASP A 190 13.96 7.93 -9.52
CA ASP A 190 13.78 7.01 -8.37
C ASP A 190 12.58 6.06 -8.58
N PHE A 191 11.78 6.26 -9.65
CA PHE A 191 10.66 5.38 -10.00
C PHE A 191 11.03 4.24 -10.98
N LEU A 192 12.28 4.13 -11.37
CA LEU A 192 12.80 3.14 -12.33
C LEU A 192 12.99 1.76 -11.70
#